data_cff57e18441ef5a5f523e30fbc762678
#
_entry.id   cff57e18441ef5a5f523e30fbc762678
#
_cell.length_a   1.000
_cell.length_b   1.000
_cell.length_c   1.000
_cell.angle_alpha   90.00
_cell.angle_beta   90.00
_cell.angle_gamma   90.00
#
_symmetry.space_group_name_H-M   'P 1'
#
loop_
_entity.id
_entity.type
_entity.pdbx_description
1 polymer ?
#
loop_
_entity_poly.entity_id
_entity_poly.type
_entity_poly.pdbx_seq_one_letter_code
_entity_poly.pdbx_strand_id
1 'polypeptide(L)'
;MSIPAADRMSPEERRAGASLASIFALRMLGLFLILPVFSVYAKTLPGGDNLALIGFALGAYGLTQAFFQIPYGIASDIWGRKLVIIIGLLVFALGSFVAAAAPDLQWIIVGRVLQGAGAISAAVTALAADLTREEHRTKVMAMIGSSIGLVFALSLVGAPLLYGLIGMGGLFALTGVLALLAIVLLLKAVPPAPAPQGHAKLPLRQVLFNGDLFRLNLGIFVLHMMQMAMFVVLPHALVDHGGLAASEHWKVYLPAVLVSFAIMVPAIIAAERKDKMAAIFRGAVALLIIV
;
A
#
# COMPACT_ATOMS: atom_id res chain seq x y z
N MET A 1 -30.37 -12.99 15.09
CA MET A 1 -30.71 -13.52 13.75
C MET A 1 -29.51 -14.30 13.26
N SER A 2 -29.57 -15.65 13.18
CA SER A 2 -28.45 -16.48 12.74
C SER A 2 -28.36 -16.41 11.21
N ILE A 3 -27.20 -16.01 10.68
CA ILE A 3 -26.92 -16.00 9.23
C ILE A 3 -27.07 -17.45 8.72
N PRO A 4 -27.83 -17.72 7.65
CA PRO A 4 -27.95 -19.04 7.06
C PRO A 4 -26.56 -19.62 6.72
N ALA A 5 -26.39 -20.93 6.88
CA ALA A 5 -25.07 -21.58 6.67
C ALA A 5 -24.52 -21.37 5.25
N ALA A 6 -25.38 -21.23 4.24
CA ALA A 6 -25.02 -20.91 2.85
C ALA A 6 -24.41 -19.52 2.66
N ASP A 7 -24.67 -18.57 3.57
CA ASP A 7 -24.21 -17.17 3.49
C ASP A 7 -22.93 -16.90 4.29
N ARG A 8 -22.31 -17.95 4.83
CA ARG A 8 -21.04 -17.88 5.56
C ARG A 8 -19.86 -18.24 4.66
N MET A 9 -18.77 -17.47 4.82
CA MET A 9 -17.48 -17.84 4.20
C MET A 9 -17.03 -19.23 4.69
N SER A 10 -16.56 -20.06 3.76
CA SER A 10 -15.95 -21.34 4.12
C SER A 10 -14.65 -21.15 4.93
N PRO A 11 -14.19 -22.16 5.68
CA PRO A 11 -12.90 -22.08 6.36
C PRO A 11 -11.73 -21.79 5.39
N GLU A 12 -11.80 -22.33 4.17
CA GLU A 12 -10.79 -22.12 3.12
C GLU A 12 -10.81 -20.68 2.59
N GLU A 13 -11.99 -20.12 2.31
CA GLU A 13 -12.14 -18.72 1.90
C GLU A 13 -11.63 -17.75 2.97
N ARG A 14 -11.93 -18.03 4.25
CA ARG A 14 -11.41 -17.23 5.37
C ARG A 14 -9.90 -17.33 5.48
N ARG A 15 -9.34 -18.53 5.33
CA ARG A 15 -7.89 -18.74 5.34
C ARG A 15 -7.22 -18.03 4.17
N ALA A 16 -7.77 -18.14 2.96
CA ALA A 16 -7.29 -17.46 1.78
C ALA A 16 -7.32 -15.93 1.97
N GLY A 17 -8.47 -15.38 2.37
CA GLY A 17 -8.65 -13.96 2.61
C GLY A 17 -7.68 -13.41 3.67
N ALA A 18 -7.58 -14.07 4.82
CA ALA A 18 -6.68 -13.66 5.90
C ALA A 18 -5.20 -13.73 5.47
N SER A 19 -4.79 -14.81 4.78
CA SER A 19 -3.41 -14.96 4.32
C SER A 19 -3.04 -13.92 3.26
N LEU A 20 -3.92 -13.63 2.30
CA LEU A 20 -3.70 -12.62 1.28
C LEU A 20 -3.71 -11.20 1.87
N ALA A 21 -4.61 -10.92 2.81
CA ALA A 21 -4.59 -9.67 3.55
C ALA A 21 -3.28 -9.48 4.33
N SER A 22 -2.75 -10.55 4.94
CA SER A 22 -1.46 -10.51 5.64
C SER A 22 -0.28 -10.29 4.70
N ILE A 23 -0.28 -10.89 3.50
CA ILE A 23 0.74 -10.64 2.46
C ILE A 23 0.73 -9.17 2.04
N PHE A 24 -0.45 -8.61 1.79
CA PHE A 24 -0.58 -7.17 1.52
C PHE A 24 -0.10 -6.33 2.71
N ALA A 25 -0.50 -6.70 3.93
CA ALA A 25 -0.10 -6.01 5.14
C ALA A 25 1.41 -5.97 5.31
N LEU A 26 2.11 -7.10 5.17
CA LEU A 26 3.58 -7.17 5.29
C LEU A 26 4.27 -6.30 4.25
N ARG A 27 3.83 -6.36 3.00
CA ARG A 27 4.40 -5.55 1.93
C ARG A 27 4.14 -4.05 2.13
N MET A 28 2.90 -3.68 2.48
CA MET A 28 2.52 -2.28 2.70
C MET A 28 3.12 -1.71 3.98
N LEU A 29 3.26 -2.52 5.03
CA LEU A 29 3.96 -2.11 6.25
C LEU A 29 5.39 -1.65 5.92
N GLY A 30 6.16 -2.46 5.19
CA GLY A 30 7.49 -2.10 4.77
C GLY A 30 7.54 -0.79 3.96
N LEU A 31 6.59 -0.61 3.04
CA LEU A 31 6.50 0.62 2.26
C LEU A 31 6.15 1.84 3.11
N PHE A 32 5.14 1.71 3.97
CA PHE A 32 4.64 2.82 4.77
C PHE A 32 5.59 3.24 5.89
N LEU A 33 6.42 2.33 6.41
CA LEU A 33 7.47 2.65 7.38
C LEU A 33 8.53 3.64 6.85
N ILE A 34 8.68 3.72 5.54
CA ILE A 34 9.64 4.64 4.91
C ILE A 34 9.08 6.06 4.85
N LEU A 35 7.78 6.22 4.53
CA LEU A 35 7.19 7.51 4.16
C LEU A 35 7.36 8.62 5.21
N PRO A 36 7.07 8.42 6.52
CA PRO A 36 7.06 9.50 7.50
C PRO A 36 8.44 10.10 7.83
N VAL A 37 9.51 9.38 7.53
CA VAL A 37 10.87 9.75 7.95
C VAL A 37 11.83 9.95 6.77
N PHE A 38 11.46 9.46 5.59
CA PHE A 38 12.34 9.43 4.43
C PHE A 38 12.81 10.82 3.98
N SER A 39 11.89 11.78 3.89
CA SER A 39 12.22 13.10 3.36
C SER A 39 13.24 13.84 4.23
N VAL A 40 13.19 13.69 5.55
CA VAL A 40 14.16 14.27 6.50
C VAL A 40 15.51 13.56 6.34
N TYR A 41 15.52 12.24 6.29
CA TYR A 41 16.75 11.48 6.08
C TYR A 41 17.41 11.80 4.73
N ALA A 42 16.63 11.90 3.67
CA ALA A 42 17.14 12.14 2.32
C ALA A 42 17.93 13.46 2.21
N LYS A 43 17.59 14.50 3.00
CA LYS A 43 18.36 15.74 3.10
C LYS A 43 19.79 15.53 3.62
N THR A 44 20.05 14.49 4.38
CA THR A 44 21.38 14.21 4.94
C THR A 44 22.31 13.51 3.95
N LEU A 45 21.78 13.06 2.80
CA LEU A 45 22.53 12.33 1.79
C LEU A 45 23.10 13.26 0.71
N PRO A 46 24.20 12.86 0.03
CA PRO A 46 24.62 13.52 -1.20
C PRO A 46 23.47 13.60 -2.22
N GLY A 47 23.18 14.82 -2.71
CA GLY A 47 22.04 15.11 -3.59
C GLY A 47 20.74 15.46 -2.87
N GLY A 48 20.71 15.46 -1.54
CA GLY A 48 19.54 15.75 -0.71
C GLY A 48 19.16 17.22 -0.61
N ASP A 49 19.98 18.14 -1.11
CA ASP A 49 19.64 19.57 -1.18
C ASP A 49 18.50 19.87 -2.16
N ASN A 50 18.24 18.94 -3.09
CA ASN A 50 17.22 19.08 -4.10
C ASN A 50 15.92 18.39 -3.68
N LEU A 51 14.94 19.17 -3.21
CA LEU A 51 13.61 18.66 -2.81
C LEU A 51 12.86 17.95 -3.94
N ALA A 52 13.07 18.36 -5.20
CA ALA A 52 12.45 17.68 -6.34
C ALA A 52 13.03 16.26 -6.50
N LEU A 53 14.32 16.06 -6.25
CA LEU A 53 14.95 14.74 -6.29
C LEU A 53 14.47 13.85 -5.13
N ILE A 54 14.25 14.41 -3.94
CA ILE A 54 13.64 13.70 -2.81
C ILE A 54 12.21 13.26 -3.17
N GLY A 55 11.42 14.17 -3.73
CA GLY A 55 10.07 13.86 -4.21
C GLY A 55 10.07 12.78 -5.30
N PHE A 56 11.04 12.84 -6.22
CA PHE A 56 11.21 11.81 -7.24
C PHE A 56 11.59 10.46 -6.64
N ALA A 57 12.47 10.40 -5.65
CA ALA A 57 12.83 9.16 -4.96
C ALA A 57 11.61 8.50 -4.29
N LEU A 58 10.70 9.29 -3.70
CA LEU A 58 9.42 8.77 -3.19
C LEU A 58 8.49 8.33 -4.32
N GLY A 59 8.37 9.13 -5.38
CA GLY A 59 7.47 8.88 -6.50
C GLY A 59 7.91 7.75 -7.43
N ALA A 60 9.22 7.50 -7.55
CA ALA A 60 9.80 6.49 -8.42
C ALA A 60 9.21 5.08 -8.20
N TYR A 61 8.97 4.71 -6.95
CA TYR A 61 8.25 3.49 -6.59
C TYR A 61 6.85 3.44 -7.24
N GLY A 62 6.05 4.49 -7.05
CA GLY A 62 4.68 4.55 -7.58
C GLY A 62 4.64 4.55 -9.10
N LEU A 63 5.57 5.26 -9.74
CA LEU A 63 5.67 5.34 -11.20
C LEU A 63 5.97 3.96 -11.81
N THR A 64 6.97 3.27 -11.30
CA THR A 64 7.33 1.93 -11.79
C THR A 64 6.27 0.91 -11.46
N GLN A 65 5.64 0.99 -10.28
CA GLN A 65 4.51 0.13 -9.93
C GLN A 65 3.33 0.32 -10.90
N ALA A 66 2.98 1.55 -11.23
CA ALA A 66 1.89 1.83 -12.17
C ALA A 66 2.18 1.24 -13.55
N PHE A 67 3.43 1.36 -14.04
CA PHE A 67 3.84 0.78 -15.31
C PHE A 67 3.78 -0.75 -15.31
N PHE A 68 4.33 -1.39 -14.27
CA PHE A 68 4.41 -2.85 -14.19
C PHE A 68 3.12 -3.53 -13.74
N GLN A 69 2.13 -2.80 -13.23
CA GLN A 69 0.86 -3.36 -12.75
C GLN A 69 0.12 -4.18 -13.82
N ILE A 70 0.08 -3.68 -15.06
CA ILE A 70 -0.57 -4.35 -16.19
C ILE A 70 0.24 -5.58 -16.64
N PRO A 71 1.57 -5.49 -16.93
CA PRO A 71 2.40 -6.65 -17.25
C PRO A 71 2.32 -7.78 -16.21
N TYR A 72 2.38 -7.45 -14.91
CA TYR A 72 2.25 -8.46 -13.84
C TYR A 72 0.86 -9.10 -13.80
N GLY A 73 -0.19 -8.32 -14.05
CA GLY A 73 -1.54 -8.85 -14.19
C GLY A 73 -1.63 -9.91 -15.30
N ILE A 74 -1.17 -9.55 -16.51
CA ILE A 74 -1.15 -10.45 -17.68
C ILE A 74 -0.26 -11.67 -17.43
N ALA A 75 0.95 -11.47 -16.91
CA ALA A 75 1.87 -12.55 -16.60
C ALA A 75 1.26 -13.54 -15.59
N SER A 76 0.51 -13.03 -14.60
CA SER A 76 -0.14 -13.86 -13.58
C SER A 76 -1.29 -14.72 -14.15
N ASP A 77 -1.92 -14.27 -15.24
CA ASP A 77 -2.91 -15.06 -15.97
C ASP A 77 -2.27 -16.20 -16.78
N ILE A 78 -1.02 -16.03 -17.23
CA ILE A 78 -0.32 -16.96 -18.11
C ILE A 78 0.54 -17.96 -17.31
N TRP A 79 1.36 -17.44 -16.41
CA TRP A 79 2.36 -18.22 -15.65
C TRP A 79 1.84 -18.72 -14.29
N GLY A 80 0.63 -18.26 -13.91
CA GLY A 80 0.00 -18.56 -12.63
C GLY A 80 0.26 -17.52 -11.56
N ARG A 81 -0.76 -17.27 -10.73
CA ARG A 81 -0.80 -16.21 -9.72
C ARG A 81 0.37 -16.26 -8.74
N LYS A 82 0.60 -17.42 -8.13
CA LYS A 82 1.62 -17.56 -7.07
C LYS A 82 3.02 -17.32 -7.56
N LEU A 83 3.39 -17.83 -8.75
CA LEU A 83 4.72 -17.63 -9.31
C LEU A 83 5.02 -16.15 -9.54
N VAL A 84 4.07 -15.44 -10.15
CA VAL A 84 4.25 -14.00 -10.44
C VAL A 84 4.30 -13.16 -9.17
N ILE A 85 3.53 -13.53 -8.14
CA ILE A 85 3.61 -12.88 -6.82
C ILE A 85 5.00 -13.11 -6.19
N ILE A 86 5.55 -14.33 -6.26
CA ILE A 86 6.89 -14.63 -5.74
C ILE A 86 7.95 -13.79 -6.46
N ILE A 87 7.93 -13.77 -7.80
CA ILE A 87 8.87 -12.97 -8.60
C ILE A 87 8.78 -11.49 -8.19
N GLY A 88 7.59 -10.93 -8.11
CA GLY A 88 7.40 -9.55 -7.71
C GLY A 88 7.90 -9.25 -6.30
N LEU A 89 7.65 -10.14 -5.33
CA LEU A 89 8.16 -9.98 -3.96
C LEU A 89 9.70 -10.11 -3.89
N LEU A 90 10.32 -10.96 -4.71
CA LEU A 90 11.78 -11.06 -4.80
C LEU A 90 12.39 -9.79 -5.38
N VAL A 91 11.80 -9.24 -6.46
CA VAL A 91 12.24 -7.96 -7.05
C VAL A 91 12.08 -6.82 -6.04
N PHE A 92 10.96 -6.80 -5.31
CA PHE A 92 10.71 -5.81 -4.26
C PHE A 92 11.73 -5.93 -3.11
N ALA A 93 12.05 -7.16 -2.66
CA ALA A 93 13.05 -7.41 -1.62
C ALA A 93 14.44 -6.98 -2.07
N LEU A 94 14.83 -7.31 -3.31
CA LEU A 94 16.10 -6.88 -3.90
C LEU A 94 16.21 -5.35 -3.90
N GLY A 95 15.18 -4.65 -4.39
CA GLY A 95 15.14 -3.19 -4.36
C GLY A 95 15.24 -2.60 -2.96
N SER A 96 14.65 -3.28 -1.98
CA SER A 96 14.72 -2.89 -0.57
C SER A 96 16.15 -3.01 -0.02
N PHE A 97 16.85 -4.09 -0.32
CA PHE A 97 18.26 -4.28 0.11
C PHE A 97 19.20 -3.34 -0.64
N VAL A 98 18.96 -3.04 -1.91
CA VAL A 98 19.71 -2.02 -2.65
C VAL A 98 19.54 -0.64 -1.98
N ALA A 99 18.32 -0.25 -1.63
CA ALA A 99 18.08 1.00 -0.92
C ALA A 99 18.66 1.00 0.51
N ALA A 100 18.69 -0.15 1.18
CA ALA A 100 19.30 -0.29 2.52
C ALA A 100 20.81 -0.03 2.53
N ALA A 101 21.50 -0.43 1.46
CA ALA A 101 22.94 -0.28 1.28
C ALA A 101 23.33 0.98 0.49
N ALA A 102 22.37 1.86 0.15
CA ALA A 102 22.60 3.01 -0.70
C ALA A 102 23.51 4.05 -0.05
N PRO A 103 24.60 4.48 -0.70
CA PRO A 103 25.49 5.51 -0.20
C PRO A 103 24.98 6.94 -0.47
N ASP A 104 24.07 7.10 -1.41
CA ASP A 104 23.53 8.38 -1.87
C ASP A 104 22.06 8.25 -2.31
N LEU A 105 21.44 9.40 -2.62
CA LEU A 105 20.03 9.46 -3.03
C LEU A 105 19.77 8.78 -4.38
N GLN A 106 20.76 8.72 -5.29
CA GLN A 106 20.59 8.07 -6.59
C GLN A 106 20.44 6.56 -6.45
N TRP A 107 21.24 5.92 -5.60
CA TRP A 107 21.09 4.49 -5.30
C TRP A 107 19.79 4.17 -4.57
N ILE A 108 19.30 5.09 -3.72
CA ILE A 108 17.94 4.94 -3.17
C ILE A 108 16.91 4.96 -4.28
N ILE A 109 17.00 5.87 -5.26
CA ILE A 109 16.10 5.92 -6.41
C ILE A 109 16.12 4.59 -7.17
N VAL A 110 17.30 4.01 -7.42
CA VAL A 110 17.43 2.69 -8.05
C VAL A 110 16.68 1.63 -7.24
N GLY A 111 16.89 1.59 -5.93
CA GLY A 111 16.17 0.69 -5.03
C GLY A 111 14.65 0.89 -5.08
N ARG A 112 14.18 2.14 -5.12
CA ARG A 112 12.77 2.50 -5.19
C ARG A 112 12.14 2.10 -6.54
N VAL A 113 12.86 2.26 -7.64
CA VAL A 113 12.46 1.78 -8.97
C VAL A 113 12.28 0.26 -8.96
N LEU A 114 13.25 -0.48 -8.40
CA LEU A 114 13.17 -1.94 -8.26
C LEU A 114 12.00 -2.36 -7.34
N GLN A 115 11.82 -1.70 -6.21
CA GLN A 115 10.67 -1.95 -5.34
C GLN A 115 9.34 -1.79 -6.08
N GLY A 116 9.19 -0.72 -6.86
CA GLY A 116 7.99 -0.47 -7.66
C GLY A 116 7.82 -1.50 -8.78
N ALA A 117 8.94 -1.96 -9.40
CA ALA A 117 8.90 -3.02 -10.40
C ALA A 117 8.37 -4.35 -9.84
N GLY A 118 8.41 -4.55 -8.53
CA GLY A 118 7.74 -5.68 -7.86
C GLY A 118 6.22 -5.51 -7.68
N ALA A 119 5.49 -5.10 -8.72
CA ALA A 119 4.06 -4.74 -8.70
C ALA A 119 3.12 -5.96 -8.58
N ILE A 120 2.96 -6.51 -7.39
CA ILE A 120 2.16 -7.73 -7.15
C ILE A 120 0.65 -7.49 -6.96
N SER A 121 0.20 -6.23 -6.82
CA SER A 121 -1.17 -5.94 -6.36
C SER A 121 -2.24 -6.54 -7.27
N ALA A 122 -2.08 -6.45 -8.60
CA ALA A 122 -3.02 -7.07 -9.56
C ALA A 122 -3.07 -8.60 -9.39
N ALA A 123 -1.92 -9.26 -9.29
CA ALA A 123 -1.84 -10.71 -9.16
C ALA A 123 -2.44 -11.20 -7.84
N VAL A 124 -2.21 -10.49 -6.72
CA VAL A 124 -2.79 -10.86 -5.40
C VAL A 124 -4.30 -10.63 -5.37
N THR A 125 -4.79 -9.53 -5.95
CA THR A 125 -6.22 -9.26 -6.05
C THR A 125 -6.93 -10.29 -6.92
N ALA A 126 -6.32 -10.68 -8.03
CA ALA A 126 -6.83 -11.74 -8.89
C ALA A 126 -6.84 -13.10 -8.17
N LEU A 127 -5.75 -13.44 -7.44
CA LEU A 127 -5.70 -14.66 -6.63
C LEU A 127 -6.79 -14.68 -5.55
N ALA A 128 -7.06 -13.54 -4.93
CA ALA A 128 -8.14 -13.42 -3.96
C ALA A 128 -9.51 -13.70 -4.59
N ALA A 129 -9.75 -13.17 -5.80
CA ALA A 129 -10.98 -13.45 -6.54
C ALA A 129 -11.09 -14.91 -6.98
N ASP A 130 -9.97 -15.53 -7.38
CA ASP A 130 -9.93 -16.95 -7.82
C ASP A 130 -10.18 -17.94 -6.65
N LEU A 131 -9.82 -17.57 -5.42
CA LEU A 131 -9.97 -18.40 -4.20
C LEU A 131 -11.26 -18.12 -3.43
N THR A 132 -12.12 -17.24 -3.92
CA THR A 132 -13.31 -16.79 -3.19
C THR A 132 -14.54 -16.80 -4.10
N ARG A 133 -15.66 -17.37 -3.61
CA ARG A 133 -16.94 -17.29 -4.30
C ARG A 133 -17.36 -15.84 -4.53
N GLU A 134 -18.13 -15.60 -5.57
CA GLU A 134 -18.51 -14.25 -5.99
C GLU A 134 -19.21 -13.46 -4.88
N GLU A 135 -20.10 -14.11 -4.12
CA GLU A 135 -20.85 -13.52 -3.02
C GLU A 135 -19.92 -13.06 -1.85
N HIS A 136 -18.71 -13.60 -1.76
CA HIS A 136 -17.76 -13.28 -0.68
C HIS A 136 -16.55 -12.46 -1.10
N ARG A 137 -16.38 -12.16 -2.40
CA ARG A 137 -15.26 -11.37 -2.93
C ARG A 137 -15.18 -9.99 -2.27
N THR A 138 -16.30 -9.32 -2.09
CA THR A 138 -16.36 -8.02 -1.42
C THR A 138 -15.84 -8.10 0.02
N LYS A 139 -16.17 -9.17 0.75
CA LYS A 139 -15.69 -9.38 2.13
C LYS A 139 -14.17 -9.55 2.16
N VAL A 140 -13.60 -10.34 1.23
CA VAL A 140 -12.14 -10.54 1.14
C VAL A 140 -11.42 -9.26 0.72
N MET A 141 -11.97 -8.51 -0.24
CA MET A 141 -11.40 -7.20 -0.62
C MET A 141 -11.45 -6.21 0.54
N ALA A 142 -12.52 -6.22 1.34
CA ALA A 142 -12.60 -5.41 2.56
C ALA A 142 -11.54 -5.81 3.60
N MET A 143 -11.27 -7.12 3.79
CA MET A 143 -10.20 -7.58 4.66
C MET A 143 -8.82 -7.07 4.21
N ILE A 144 -8.54 -7.14 2.91
CA ILE A 144 -7.30 -6.61 2.32
C ILE A 144 -7.23 -5.08 2.54
N GLY A 145 -8.27 -4.34 2.19
CA GLY A 145 -8.32 -2.89 2.36
C GLY A 145 -8.16 -2.45 3.82
N SER A 146 -8.83 -3.13 4.76
CA SER A 146 -8.71 -2.85 6.19
C SER A 146 -7.30 -3.14 6.72
N SER A 147 -6.64 -4.20 6.22
CA SER A 147 -5.27 -4.51 6.59
C SER A 147 -4.29 -3.41 6.13
N ILE A 148 -4.49 -2.86 4.93
CA ILE A 148 -3.69 -1.75 4.40
C ILE A 148 -3.87 -0.50 5.28
N GLY A 149 -5.12 -0.13 5.61
CA GLY A 149 -5.40 1.01 6.48
C GLY A 149 -4.80 0.87 7.88
N LEU A 150 -4.89 -0.33 8.46
CA LEU A 150 -4.30 -0.61 9.77
C LEU A 150 -2.78 -0.47 9.76
N VAL A 151 -2.08 -1.08 8.78
CA VAL A 151 -0.62 -0.99 8.72
C VAL A 151 -0.15 0.41 8.36
N PHE A 152 -0.92 1.19 7.61
CA PHE A 152 -0.64 2.60 7.39
C PHE A 152 -0.64 3.38 8.71
N ALA A 153 -1.69 3.23 9.50
CA ALA A 153 -1.80 3.89 10.80
C ALA A 153 -0.68 3.47 11.77
N LEU A 154 -0.37 2.16 11.82
CA LEU A 154 0.75 1.65 12.63
C LEU A 154 2.10 2.19 12.16
N SER A 155 2.27 2.37 10.84
CA SER A 155 3.51 2.89 10.27
C SER A 155 3.74 4.36 10.61
N LEU A 156 2.71 5.18 10.67
CA LEU A 156 2.84 6.61 11.02
C LEU A 156 3.47 6.78 12.43
N VAL A 157 3.12 5.89 13.35
CA VAL A 157 3.64 5.91 14.72
C VAL A 157 4.94 5.09 14.83
N GLY A 158 4.96 3.92 14.22
CA GLY A 158 6.07 2.97 14.32
C GLY A 158 7.32 3.41 13.55
N ALA A 159 7.17 4.09 12.41
CA ALA A 159 8.31 4.48 11.59
C ALA A 159 9.29 5.43 12.29
N PRO A 160 8.86 6.53 12.94
CA PRO A 160 9.76 7.39 13.69
C PRO A 160 10.50 6.67 14.81
N LEU A 161 9.80 5.79 15.55
CA LEU A 161 10.38 5.01 16.64
C LEU A 161 11.43 4.03 16.11
N LEU A 162 11.11 3.27 15.07
CA LEU A 162 12.04 2.34 14.44
C LEU A 162 13.20 3.06 13.77
N TYR A 163 12.97 4.22 13.15
CA TYR A 163 14.03 5.05 12.59
C TYR A 163 15.07 5.45 13.65
N GLY A 164 14.61 5.80 14.85
CA GLY A 164 15.51 6.10 15.96
C GLY A 164 16.34 4.90 16.44
N LEU A 165 15.86 3.67 16.23
CA LEU A 165 16.54 2.44 16.67
C LEU A 165 17.48 1.84 15.61
N ILE A 166 17.02 1.75 14.37
CA ILE A 166 17.72 1.01 13.30
C ILE A 166 18.10 1.89 12.09
N GLY A 167 17.76 3.17 12.11
CA GLY A 167 18.02 4.11 11.02
C GLY A 167 17.26 3.78 9.73
N MET A 168 17.50 4.56 8.66
CA MET A 168 16.81 4.37 7.39
C MET A 168 17.26 3.11 6.65
N GLY A 169 18.55 2.80 6.67
CA GLY A 169 19.06 1.54 6.10
C GLY A 169 18.42 0.32 6.74
N GLY A 170 18.26 0.34 8.08
CA GLY A 170 17.54 -0.71 8.81
C GLY A 170 16.08 -0.80 8.43
N LEU A 171 15.38 0.32 8.20
CA LEU A 171 13.99 0.32 7.73
C LEU A 171 13.87 -0.29 6.33
N PHE A 172 14.75 0.07 5.40
CA PHE A 172 14.78 -0.56 4.07
C PHE A 172 15.10 -2.06 4.15
N ALA A 173 16.07 -2.47 4.97
CA ALA A 173 16.38 -3.88 5.18
C ALA A 173 15.19 -4.65 5.77
N LEU A 174 14.52 -4.08 6.78
CA LEU A 174 13.29 -4.64 7.36
C LEU A 174 12.21 -4.82 6.28
N THR A 175 12.03 -3.84 5.39
CA THR A 175 11.10 -3.93 4.27
C THR A 175 11.41 -5.13 3.37
N GLY A 176 12.69 -5.38 3.07
CA GLY A 176 13.12 -6.56 2.31
C GLY A 176 12.81 -7.87 3.03
N VAL A 177 13.08 -7.93 4.34
CA VAL A 177 12.78 -9.11 5.17
C VAL A 177 11.26 -9.38 5.21
N LEU A 178 10.43 -8.35 5.38
CA LEU A 178 8.98 -8.49 5.37
C LEU A 178 8.46 -9.04 4.03
N ALA A 179 9.08 -8.65 2.90
CA ALA A 179 8.74 -9.20 1.59
C ALA A 179 9.11 -10.69 1.48
N LEU A 180 10.25 -11.10 2.01
CA LEU A 180 10.63 -12.53 2.06
C LEU A 180 9.70 -13.33 2.97
N LEU A 181 9.28 -12.78 4.11
CA LEU A 181 8.27 -13.39 4.98
C LEU A 181 6.91 -13.52 4.27
N ALA A 182 6.53 -12.55 3.45
CA ALA A 182 5.32 -12.64 2.62
C ALA A 182 5.39 -13.80 1.62
N ILE A 183 6.57 -14.12 1.06
CA ILE A 183 6.75 -15.30 0.20
C ILE A 183 6.53 -16.59 1.02
N VAL A 184 7.11 -16.68 2.21
CA VAL A 184 6.92 -17.86 3.08
C VAL A 184 5.44 -18.04 3.42
N LEU A 185 4.73 -16.95 3.73
CA LEU A 185 3.31 -16.95 4.02
C LEU A 185 2.49 -17.40 2.79
N LEU A 186 2.84 -16.91 1.59
CA LEU A 186 2.20 -17.30 0.33
C LEU A 186 2.31 -18.81 0.08
N LEU A 187 3.49 -19.37 0.31
CA LEU A 187 3.77 -20.78 0.06
C LEU A 187 3.10 -21.71 1.09
N LYS A 188 3.07 -21.31 2.38
CA LYS A 188 2.58 -22.17 3.46
C LYS A 188 1.10 -21.98 3.80
N ALA A 189 0.57 -20.77 3.69
CA ALA A 189 -0.76 -20.44 4.20
C ALA A 189 -1.82 -20.30 3.10
N VAL A 190 -1.44 -19.84 1.90
CA VAL A 190 -2.40 -19.63 0.81
C VAL A 190 -2.73 -20.96 0.11
N PRO A 191 -4.01 -21.34 -0.01
CA PRO A 191 -4.43 -22.56 -0.70
C PRO A 191 -3.89 -22.63 -2.15
N PRO A 192 -3.82 -23.81 -2.77
CA PRO A 192 -3.49 -23.94 -4.19
C PRO A 192 -4.44 -23.09 -5.04
N ALA A 193 -3.88 -22.30 -5.96
CA ALA A 193 -4.70 -21.56 -6.91
C ALA A 193 -5.33 -22.52 -7.92
N PRO A 194 -6.60 -22.31 -8.34
CA PRO A 194 -7.17 -23.01 -9.48
C PRO A 194 -6.28 -22.81 -10.72
N ALA A 195 -6.33 -23.76 -11.65
CA ALA A 195 -5.67 -23.59 -12.94
C ALA A 195 -6.19 -22.30 -13.62
N PRO A 196 -5.34 -21.54 -14.34
CA PRO A 196 -5.74 -20.34 -15.02
C PRO A 196 -6.96 -20.61 -15.91
N GLN A 197 -8.11 -20.09 -15.53
CA GLN A 197 -9.30 -20.15 -16.37
C GLN A 197 -9.23 -18.96 -17.32
N GLY A 198 -9.23 -19.23 -18.63
CA GLY A 198 -9.24 -18.19 -19.64
C GLY A 198 -10.51 -17.35 -19.54
N HIS A 199 -10.47 -16.29 -18.75
CA HIS A 199 -11.57 -15.34 -18.70
C HIS A 199 -11.66 -14.57 -20.02
N ALA A 200 -12.88 -14.28 -20.47
CA ALA A 200 -13.10 -13.44 -21.65
C ALA A 200 -12.36 -12.11 -21.46
N LYS A 201 -11.33 -11.89 -22.27
CA LYS A 201 -10.53 -10.67 -22.21
C LYS A 201 -11.37 -9.51 -22.74
N LEU A 202 -11.79 -8.61 -21.86
CA LEU A 202 -12.33 -7.32 -22.30
C LEU A 202 -11.23 -6.58 -23.08
N PRO A 203 -11.56 -5.98 -24.23
CA PRO A 203 -10.56 -5.22 -24.97
C PRO A 203 -10.05 -4.06 -24.11
N LEU A 204 -8.73 -3.99 -23.91
CA LEU A 204 -8.06 -3.00 -23.06
C LEU A 204 -8.52 -1.57 -23.35
N ARG A 205 -8.82 -1.28 -24.62
CA ARG A 205 -9.33 0.00 -25.08
C ARG A 205 -10.67 0.39 -24.42
N GLN A 206 -11.59 -0.56 -24.20
CA GLN A 206 -12.89 -0.27 -23.56
C GLN A 206 -12.73 0.07 -22.09
N VAL A 207 -11.73 -0.50 -21.43
CA VAL A 207 -11.43 -0.21 -20.02
C VAL A 207 -10.73 1.14 -19.88
N LEU A 208 -9.73 1.42 -20.73
CA LEU A 208 -8.94 2.66 -20.67
C LEU A 208 -9.74 3.92 -21.01
N PHE A 209 -10.68 3.81 -21.96
CA PHE A 209 -11.50 4.95 -22.42
C PHE A 209 -12.90 4.99 -21.79
N ASN A 210 -13.12 4.26 -20.70
CA ASN A 210 -14.37 4.37 -19.94
C ASN A 210 -14.35 5.64 -19.08
N GLY A 211 -15.27 6.58 -19.35
CA GLY A 211 -15.33 7.88 -18.69
C GLY A 211 -15.57 7.81 -17.18
N ASP A 212 -16.33 6.84 -16.70
CA ASP A 212 -16.63 6.69 -15.26
C ASP A 212 -15.40 6.11 -14.53
N LEU A 213 -14.73 5.12 -15.13
CA LEU A 213 -13.46 4.60 -14.60
C LEU A 213 -12.38 5.67 -14.59
N PHE A 214 -12.31 6.50 -15.63
CA PHE A 214 -11.35 7.62 -15.68
C PHE A 214 -11.57 8.61 -14.54
N ARG A 215 -12.83 9.01 -14.28
CA ARG A 215 -13.18 9.94 -13.19
C ARG A 215 -12.78 9.37 -11.82
N LEU A 216 -13.07 8.08 -11.57
CA LEU A 216 -12.71 7.40 -10.33
C LEU A 216 -11.17 7.33 -10.17
N ASN A 217 -10.46 6.95 -11.22
CA ASN A 217 -9.01 6.88 -11.21
C ASN A 217 -8.37 8.26 -11.01
N LEU A 218 -8.91 9.32 -11.63
CA LEU A 218 -8.46 10.70 -11.42
C LEU A 218 -8.63 11.13 -9.96
N GLY A 219 -9.79 10.82 -9.36
CA GLY A 219 -10.02 11.12 -7.94
C GLY A 219 -9.02 10.42 -7.02
N ILE A 220 -8.78 9.12 -7.24
CA ILE A 220 -7.79 8.35 -6.49
C ILE A 220 -6.38 8.91 -6.71
N PHE A 221 -6.02 9.27 -7.95
CA PHE A 221 -4.74 9.89 -8.29
C PHE A 221 -4.51 11.19 -7.52
N VAL A 222 -5.49 12.10 -7.52
CA VAL A 222 -5.39 13.38 -6.81
C VAL A 222 -5.22 13.17 -5.31
N LEU A 223 -6.00 12.28 -4.69
CA LEU A 223 -5.88 11.97 -3.25
C LEU A 223 -4.49 11.43 -2.90
N HIS A 224 -3.96 10.49 -3.70
CA HIS A 224 -2.62 9.95 -3.46
C HIS A 224 -1.51 10.97 -3.73
N MET A 225 -1.69 11.83 -4.73
CA MET A 225 -0.75 12.93 -5.01
C MET A 225 -0.66 13.88 -3.82
N MET A 226 -1.79 14.30 -3.25
CA MET A 226 -1.83 15.14 -2.04
C MET A 226 -1.17 14.42 -0.85
N GLN A 227 -1.47 13.13 -0.65
CA GLN A 227 -0.87 12.32 0.41
C GLN A 227 0.65 12.25 0.26
N MET A 228 1.17 12.01 -0.95
CA MET A 228 2.62 11.95 -1.19
C MET A 228 3.28 13.31 -1.00
N ALA A 229 2.65 14.40 -1.46
CA ALA A 229 3.14 15.76 -1.22
C ALA A 229 3.24 16.06 0.29
N MET A 230 2.24 15.65 1.07
CA MET A 230 2.27 15.78 2.53
C MET A 230 3.47 15.07 3.16
N PHE A 231 3.83 13.87 2.70
CA PHE A 231 5.01 13.13 3.21
C PHE A 231 6.35 13.75 2.79
N VAL A 232 6.37 14.62 1.80
CA VAL A 232 7.56 15.43 1.48
C VAL A 232 7.64 16.64 2.40
N VAL A 233 6.55 17.35 2.63
CA VAL A 233 6.53 18.66 3.30
C VAL A 233 6.41 18.55 4.82
N LEU A 234 5.45 17.75 5.32
CA LEU A 234 5.12 17.71 6.75
C LEU A 234 6.30 17.28 7.64
N PRO A 235 7.08 16.23 7.32
CA PRO A 235 8.21 15.85 8.17
C PRO A 235 9.26 16.96 8.30
N HIS A 236 9.47 17.75 7.24
CA HIS A 236 10.37 18.90 7.27
C HIS A 236 9.82 20.02 8.15
N ALA A 237 8.52 20.32 8.03
CA ALA A 237 7.89 21.34 8.84
C ALA A 237 7.94 20.98 10.34
N LEU A 238 7.82 19.71 10.70
CA LEU A 238 7.96 19.24 12.08
C LEU A 238 9.37 19.43 12.64
N VAL A 239 10.40 19.27 11.80
CA VAL A 239 11.79 19.54 12.18
C VAL A 239 12.06 21.05 12.22
N ASP A 240 11.79 21.76 11.10
CA ASP A 240 12.25 23.12 10.88
C ASP A 240 11.44 24.14 11.71
N HIS A 241 10.15 23.92 11.93
CA HIS A 241 9.26 24.80 12.68
C HIS A 241 8.80 24.22 14.02
N GLY A 242 8.68 22.89 14.11
CA GLY A 242 8.26 22.20 15.33
C GLY A 242 9.40 21.87 16.29
N GLY A 243 10.66 21.94 15.84
CA GLY A 243 11.83 21.56 16.63
C GLY A 243 11.88 20.08 17.02
N LEU A 244 11.09 19.21 16.35
CA LEU A 244 10.99 17.79 16.66
C LEU A 244 11.98 16.98 15.83
N ALA A 245 12.81 16.17 16.47
CA ALA A 245 13.63 15.19 15.75
C ALA A 245 12.73 14.18 14.99
N ALA A 246 13.23 13.65 13.86
CA ALA A 246 12.47 12.71 13.05
C ALA A 246 11.98 11.48 13.83
N SER A 247 12.75 11.02 14.82
CA SER A 247 12.38 9.92 15.73
C SER A 247 11.26 10.28 16.72
N GLU A 248 10.95 11.56 16.88
CA GLU A 248 9.92 12.05 17.79
C GLU A 248 8.61 12.42 17.08
N HIS A 249 8.53 12.36 15.77
CA HIS A 249 7.32 12.67 14.99
C HIS A 249 6.10 11.83 15.38
N TRP A 250 6.31 10.67 16.01
CA TRP A 250 5.22 9.85 16.55
C TRP A 250 4.36 10.61 17.59
N LYS A 251 4.94 11.61 18.30
CA LYS A 251 4.22 12.46 19.27
C LYS A 251 3.11 13.28 18.60
N VAL A 252 3.26 13.60 17.32
CA VAL A 252 2.24 14.29 16.51
C VAL A 252 1.37 13.27 15.75
N TYR A 253 1.97 12.26 15.17
CA TYR A 253 1.23 11.28 14.37
C TYR A 253 0.28 10.43 15.20
N LEU A 254 0.65 10.01 16.42
CA LEU A 254 -0.21 9.20 17.26
C LEU A 254 -1.54 9.90 17.61
N PRO A 255 -1.56 11.13 18.15
CA PRO A 255 -2.82 11.86 18.39
C PRO A 255 -3.62 12.08 17.10
N ALA A 256 -2.96 12.45 16.00
CA ALA A 256 -3.61 12.66 14.71
C ALA A 256 -4.31 11.38 14.19
N VAL A 257 -3.66 10.23 14.31
CA VAL A 257 -4.23 8.93 13.95
C VAL A 257 -5.41 8.59 14.84
N LEU A 258 -5.30 8.77 16.16
CA LEU A 258 -6.39 8.48 17.10
C LEU A 258 -7.63 9.35 16.82
N VAL A 259 -7.44 10.64 16.60
CA VAL A 259 -8.52 11.57 16.24
C VAL A 259 -9.14 11.19 14.89
N SER A 260 -8.30 10.83 13.91
CA SER A 260 -8.76 10.39 12.59
C SER A 260 -9.65 9.15 12.69
N PHE A 261 -9.26 8.14 13.47
CA PHE A 261 -10.09 6.95 13.68
C PHE A 261 -11.38 7.27 14.46
N ALA A 262 -11.31 8.13 15.47
CA ALA A 262 -12.48 8.54 16.23
C ALA A 262 -13.54 9.23 15.37
N ILE A 263 -13.13 9.93 14.30
CA ILE A 263 -14.03 10.58 13.35
C ILE A 263 -14.42 9.62 12.22
N MET A 264 -13.46 8.91 11.64
CA MET A 264 -13.65 8.07 10.46
C MET A 264 -14.58 6.88 10.73
N VAL A 265 -14.38 6.16 11.84
CA VAL A 265 -15.16 4.94 12.12
C VAL A 265 -16.65 5.24 12.26
N PRO A 266 -17.11 6.23 13.07
CA PRO A 266 -18.51 6.61 13.11
C PRO A 266 -19.05 7.11 11.77
N ALA A 267 -18.23 7.83 10.97
CA ALA A 267 -18.64 8.32 9.65
C ALA A 267 -18.90 7.16 8.67
N ILE A 268 -18.04 6.13 8.64
CA ILE A 268 -18.21 4.93 7.83
C ILE A 268 -19.50 4.19 8.24
N ILE A 269 -19.68 3.96 9.55
CA ILE A 269 -20.89 3.29 10.07
C ILE A 269 -22.16 4.07 9.71
N ALA A 270 -22.09 5.40 9.79
CA ALA A 270 -23.24 6.26 9.41
C ALA A 270 -23.49 6.24 7.90
N ALA A 271 -22.44 6.16 7.07
CA ALA A 271 -22.54 6.04 5.62
C ALA A 271 -23.28 4.77 5.22
N GLU A 272 -22.91 3.63 5.81
CA GLU A 272 -23.50 2.32 5.50
C GLU A 272 -24.93 2.18 6.04
N ARG A 273 -25.16 2.53 7.33
CA ARG A 273 -26.47 2.33 7.97
C ARG A 273 -27.57 3.29 7.49
N LYS A 274 -27.22 4.48 7.03
CA LYS A 274 -28.17 5.55 6.69
C LYS A 274 -28.21 5.89 5.21
N ASP A 275 -27.54 5.08 4.37
CA ASP A 275 -27.40 5.33 2.91
C ASP A 275 -26.93 6.76 2.61
N LYS A 276 -26.00 7.29 3.44
CA LYS A 276 -25.45 8.64 3.33
C LYS A 276 -24.05 8.69 2.71
N MET A 277 -23.64 7.65 2.01
CA MET A 277 -22.30 7.51 1.42
C MET A 277 -21.89 8.76 0.63
N ALA A 278 -22.77 9.23 -0.30
CA ALA A 278 -22.48 10.40 -1.13
C ALA A 278 -22.39 11.72 -0.34
N ALA A 279 -23.17 11.87 0.73
CA ALA A 279 -23.13 13.07 1.57
C ALA A 279 -21.86 13.12 2.42
N ILE A 280 -21.48 12.00 3.02
CA ILE A 280 -20.26 11.89 3.83
C ILE A 280 -19.01 12.03 2.96
N PHE A 281 -19.01 11.43 1.76
CA PHE A 281 -17.92 11.61 0.80
C PHE A 281 -17.72 13.08 0.39
N ARG A 282 -18.82 13.78 0.05
CA ARG A 282 -18.76 15.23 -0.27
C ARG A 282 -18.27 16.07 0.90
N GLY A 283 -18.70 15.75 2.12
CA GLY A 283 -18.22 16.42 3.34
C GLY A 283 -16.73 16.22 3.56
N ALA A 284 -16.22 15.00 3.36
CA ALA A 284 -14.79 14.70 3.49
C ALA A 284 -13.96 15.45 2.43
N VAL A 285 -14.45 15.51 1.17
CA VAL A 285 -13.77 16.26 0.10
C VAL A 285 -13.81 17.77 0.40
N ALA A 286 -14.92 18.30 0.89
CA ALA A 286 -15.03 19.72 1.28
C ALA A 286 -14.04 20.06 2.42
N LEU A 287 -13.89 19.16 3.39
CA LEU A 287 -12.91 19.34 4.47
C LEU A 287 -11.47 19.42 3.93
N LEU A 288 -11.11 18.57 2.95
CA LEU A 288 -9.79 18.62 2.31
C LEU A 288 -9.51 19.90 1.52
N ILE A 289 -10.54 20.63 1.10
CA ILE A 289 -10.38 21.92 0.41
C ILE A 289 -10.10 23.06 1.40
N ILE A 290 -10.57 22.92 2.64
CA ILE A 290 -10.44 23.95 3.68
C ILE A 290 -9.08 23.85 4.40
N VAL A 291 -8.50 22.66 4.48
CA VAL A 291 -7.20 22.39 5.09
C VAL A 291 -6.06 22.64 4.12
#